data_627d84f0887dc8738cc57fa117926988
#
_entry.id   627d84f0887dc8738cc57fa117926988
#
_cell.length_a   1.000
_cell.length_b   1.000
_cell.length_c   1.000
_cell.angle_alpha   90.00
_cell.angle_beta   90.00
_cell.angle_gamma   90.00
#
_symmetry.space_group_name_H-M   'P 1'
#
loop_
_entity.id
_entity.type
_entity.pdbx_description
1 polymer ?
#
loop_
_entity_poly.entity_id
_entity_poly.type
_entity_poly.pdbx_seq_one_letter_code
_entity_poly.pdbx_strand_id
1 'polypeptide(L)'
;MSSVQLLDKTRKIGKLLHNNNSSKVVFNDICNVLKEILQSNVLVISKKGKILGVGRTDGIETLDELFESKVGVFVDSLLNERFLSVLSTKENVNLETLGYEGEKAHRYKALLSPIDIAGERLGTLFIYKKQQEYEIDDIILCEYGTTVVGLEMLRSVNEESAEEVRKRAVVKSALSTLSQSELEAIIHIFDELGGMEDRRQDRHYKIGYRQCPAEV
;
A
#
# COMPACT_ATOMS: atom_id res chain seq x y z
N MET A 1 21.73 0.48 21.13
CA MET A 1 22.34 1.42 20.12
C MET A 1 22.81 2.69 20.83
N SER A 2 23.86 3.44 20.34
CA SER A 2 24.21 4.73 20.96
C SER A 2 23.21 5.81 20.58
N SER A 3 23.01 6.83 21.46
CA SER A 3 22.09 7.96 21.20
C SER A 3 22.46 8.73 19.91
N VAL A 4 23.74 8.78 19.55
CA VAL A 4 24.20 9.42 18.31
C VAL A 4 23.77 8.61 17.09
N GLN A 5 23.87 7.29 17.14
CA GLN A 5 23.41 6.42 16.05
C GLN A 5 21.90 6.50 15.87
N LEU A 6 21.13 6.55 16.96
CA LEU A 6 19.68 6.73 16.89
C LEU A 6 19.32 8.06 16.23
N LEU A 7 20.00 9.16 16.62
CA LEU A 7 19.79 10.49 16.03
C LEU A 7 20.10 10.50 14.52
N ASP A 8 21.21 9.87 14.11
CA ASP A 8 21.57 9.82 12.67
C ASP A 8 20.57 9.00 11.85
N LYS A 9 20.08 7.87 12.38
CA LYS A 9 19.04 7.08 11.76
C LYS A 9 17.72 7.86 11.64
N THR A 10 17.31 8.56 12.71
CA THR A 10 16.12 9.42 12.70
C THR A 10 16.24 10.52 11.65
N ARG A 11 17.40 11.19 11.56
CA ARG A 11 17.66 12.20 10.53
C ARG A 11 17.60 11.63 9.11
N LYS A 12 18.08 10.38 8.92
CA LYS A 12 18.00 9.70 7.62
C LYS A 12 16.56 9.49 7.18
N ILE A 13 15.68 9.08 8.10
CA ILE A 13 14.24 8.95 7.84
C ILE A 13 13.61 10.33 7.56
N GLY A 14 13.92 11.34 8.38
CA GLY A 14 13.37 12.69 8.22
C GLY A 14 13.71 13.36 6.89
N LYS A 15 14.88 13.05 6.29
CA LYS A 15 15.26 13.56 4.97
C LYS A 15 14.30 13.14 3.85
N LEU A 16 13.57 12.05 4.01
CA LEU A 16 12.58 11.59 3.03
C LEU A 16 11.44 12.63 2.82
N LEU A 17 11.08 13.37 3.89
CA LEU A 17 10.07 14.44 3.82
C LEU A 17 10.54 15.69 3.07
N HIS A 18 11.85 15.86 2.87
CA HIS A 18 12.44 17.04 2.23
C HIS A 18 12.76 16.84 0.75
N ASN A 19 12.56 15.66 0.20
CA ASN A 19 12.80 15.37 -1.21
C ASN A 19 11.66 15.93 -2.09
N ASN A 20 11.68 17.24 -2.31
CA ASN A 20 10.67 17.98 -3.08
C ASN A 20 10.74 17.78 -4.61
N ASN A 21 11.67 16.95 -5.12
CA ASN A 21 12.00 16.92 -6.56
C ASN A 21 11.21 15.89 -7.40
N SER A 22 10.33 15.11 -6.82
CA SER A 22 9.47 14.22 -7.60
C SER A 22 8.01 14.40 -7.18
N SER A 23 7.18 14.76 -8.13
CA SER A 23 5.72 14.80 -8.01
C SER A 23 5.08 13.43 -7.73
N LYS A 24 5.88 12.40 -7.51
CA LYS A 24 5.42 11.04 -7.27
C LYS A 24 6.13 10.47 -6.06
N VAL A 25 5.37 10.25 -5.00
CA VAL A 25 5.85 9.55 -3.81
C VAL A 25 6.23 8.13 -4.19
N VAL A 26 7.48 7.77 -3.97
CA VAL A 26 7.97 6.43 -4.21
C VAL A 26 8.05 5.72 -2.86
N PHE A 27 6.97 5.05 -2.45
CA PHE A 27 6.92 4.29 -1.20
C PHE A 27 8.04 3.25 -1.10
N ASN A 28 8.53 2.75 -2.23
CA ASN A 28 9.69 1.86 -2.26
C ASN A 28 10.96 2.52 -1.71
N ASP A 29 11.17 3.84 -1.95
CA ASP A 29 12.33 4.54 -1.42
C ASP A 29 12.27 4.66 0.09
N ILE A 30 11.07 4.92 0.63
CA ILE A 30 10.84 4.92 2.09
C ILE A 30 11.10 3.52 2.67
N CYS A 31 10.55 2.47 2.05
CA CYS A 31 10.78 1.09 2.44
C CYS A 31 12.27 0.71 2.39
N ASN A 32 13.00 1.18 1.38
CA ASN A 32 14.43 0.95 1.25
C ASN A 32 15.26 1.62 2.35
N VAL A 33 14.92 2.84 2.74
CA VAL A 33 15.57 3.51 3.87
C VAL A 33 15.27 2.80 5.18
N LEU A 34 14.01 2.43 5.41
CA LEU A 34 13.61 1.71 6.63
C LEU A 34 14.25 0.32 6.72
N LYS A 35 14.33 -0.44 5.61
CA LYS A 35 14.98 -1.74 5.60
C LYS A 35 16.46 -1.66 5.97
N GLU A 36 17.18 -0.65 5.46
CA GLU A 36 18.59 -0.45 5.78
C GLU A 36 18.81 -0.09 7.27
N ILE A 37 17.89 0.73 7.82
CA ILE A 37 17.97 1.19 9.21
C ILE A 37 17.65 0.06 10.18
N LEU A 38 16.60 -0.73 9.89
CA LEU A 38 16.04 -1.77 10.76
C LEU A 38 16.56 -3.18 10.43
N GLN A 39 17.33 -3.33 9.35
CA GLN A 39 17.85 -4.63 8.88
C GLN A 39 16.72 -5.67 8.78
N SER A 40 15.61 -5.27 8.17
CA SER A 40 14.35 -6.03 8.13
C SER A 40 13.68 -5.89 6.78
N ASN A 41 12.82 -6.83 6.43
CA ASN A 41 11.89 -6.64 5.33
C ASN A 41 10.79 -5.68 5.75
N VAL A 42 10.42 -4.76 4.85
CA VAL A 42 9.48 -3.66 5.13
C VAL A 42 8.40 -3.63 4.05
N LEU A 43 7.13 -3.53 4.45
CA LEU A 43 6.00 -3.35 3.56
C LEU A 43 5.12 -2.20 4.06
N VAL A 44 4.68 -1.37 3.11
CA VAL A 44 3.64 -0.36 3.32
C VAL A 44 2.38 -0.88 2.66
N ILE A 45 1.33 -1.07 3.46
CA ILE A 45 0.04 -1.62 3.03
C ILE A 45 -1.03 -0.57 3.27
N SER A 46 -1.84 -0.27 2.24
CA SER A 46 -2.94 0.68 2.35
C SER A 46 -4.09 0.10 3.19
N LYS A 47 -5.02 0.95 3.65
CA LYS A 47 -6.26 0.55 4.32
C LYS A 47 -7.07 -0.50 3.54
N LYS A 48 -7.02 -0.47 2.20
CA LYS A 48 -7.70 -1.45 1.33
C LYS A 48 -6.91 -2.74 1.13
N GLY A 49 -5.77 -2.92 1.79
CA GLY A 49 -4.91 -4.09 1.65
C GLY A 49 -3.95 -4.06 0.46
N LYS A 50 -3.89 -2.97 -0.31
CA LYS A 50 -2.96 -2.85 -1.44
C LYS A 50 -1.54 -2.56 -0.95
N ILE A 51 -0.56 -3.32 -1.42
CA ILE A 51 0.86 -3.10 -1.14
C ILE A 51 1.33 -1.89 -1.96
N LEU A 52 1.76 -0.84 -1.28
CA LEU A 52 2.21 0.42 -1.86
C LEU A 52 3.73 0.49 -2.01
N GLY A 53 4.47 -0.15 -1.10
CA GLY A 53 5.92 -0.17 -1.10
C GLY A 53 6.48 -1.43 -0.47
N VAL A 54 7.65 -1.86 -0.96
CA VAL A 54 8.37 -3.05 -0.49
C VAL A 54 9.86 -2.74 -0.38
N GLY A 55 10.45 -3.06 0.78
CA GLY A 55 11.89 -3.08 1.00
C GLY A 55 12.32 -4.48 1.39
N ARG A 56 13.19 -5.12 0.59
CA ARG A 56 13.69 -6.48 0.85
C ARG A 56 15.14 -6.42 1.32
N THR A 57 15.43 -7.11 2.42
CA THR A 57 16.76 -7.23 2.98
C THR A 57 17.39 -8.55 2.57
N ASP A 58 18.63 -8.52 2.14
CA ASP A 58 19.36 -9.73 1.74
C ASP A 58 19.45 -10.71 2.91
N GLY A 59 19.24 -11.99 2.63
CA GLY A 59 19.28 -13.06 3.63
C GLY A 59 17.99 -13.25 4.45
N ILE A 60 16.97 -12.41 4.26
CA ILE A 60 15.64 -12.60 4.84
C ILE A 60 14.69 -13.06 3.75
N GLU A 61 14.21 -14.31 3.86
CA GLU A 61 13.24 -14.88 2.92
C GLU A 61 11.94 -14.06 2.92
N THR A 62 11.26 -13.99 1.79
CA THR A 62 9.92 -13.42 1.68
C THR A 62 8.90 -14.38 2.27
N LEU A 63 7.81 -13.83 2.79
CA LEU A 63 6.70 -14.61 3.35
C LEU A 63 5.63 -14.87 2.26
N ASP A 64 6.07 -15.47 1.14
CA ASP A 64 5.20 -15.66 -0.03
C ASP A 64 4.02 -16.61 0.25
N GLU A 65 4.12 -17.45 1.28
CA GLU A 65 3.01 -18.29 1.78
C GLU A 65 1.93 -17.47 2.49
N LEU A 66 2.27 -16.30 3.05
CA LEU A 66 1.32 -15.43 3.72
C LEU A 66 0.72 -14.40 2.75
N PHE A 67 1.54 -13.85 1.86
CA PHE A 67 1.13 -12.88 0.84
C PHE A 67 2.26 -12.67 -0.20
N GLU A 68 1.89 -12.35 -1.42
CA GLU A 68 2.84 -11.98 -2.45
C GLU A 68 3.42 -10.57 -2.16
N SER A 69 4.71 -10.51 -1.77
CA SER A 69 5.41 -9.26 -1.44
C SER A 69 5.75 -8.44 -2.70
N LYS A 70 4.73 -7.94 -3.40
CA LYS A 70 4.87 -7.19 -4.65
C LYS A 70 4.00 -5.95 -4.67
N VAL A 71 4.57 -4.82 -5.11
CA VAL A 71 3.82 -3.56 -5.22
C VAL A 71 2.64 -3.70 -6.16
N GLY A 72 1.48 -3.19 -5.73
CA GLY A 72 0.25 -3.22 -6.50
C GLY A 72 -0.65 -4.42 -6.23
N VAL A 73 -0.12 -5.50 -5.64
CA VAL A 73 -0.89 -6.68 -5.24
C VAL A 73 -1.66 -6.38 -3.94
N PHE A 74 -2.78 -7.05 -3.75
CA PHE A 74 -3.57 -6.97 -2.53
C PHE A 74 -3.25 -8.17 -1.63
N VAL A 75 -3.10 -7.91 -0.34
CA VAL A 75 -3.07 -8.97 0.66
C VAL A 75 -4.48 -9.57 0.79
N ASP A 76 -4.55 -10.81 1.29
CA ASP A 76 -5.83 -11.45 1.58
C ASP A 76 -6.70 -10.60 2.51
N SER A 77 -8.03 -10.65 2.33
CA SER A 77 -8.98 -9.83 3.09
C SER A 77 -8.91 -10.09 4.60
N LEU A 78 -8.80 -11.36 5.00
CA LEU A 78 -8.73 -11.75 6.40
C LEU A 78 -7.41 -11.28 7.05
N LEU A 79 -6.30 -11.38 6.31
CA LEU A 79 -5.02 -10.83 6.76
C LEU A 79 -5.09 -9.31 6.89
N ASN A 80 -5.72 -8.63 5.93
CA ASN A 80 -5.90 -7.18 6.02
C ASN A 80 -6.76 -6.77 7.22
N GLU A 81 -7.83 -7.49 7.51
CA GLU A 81 -8.65 -7.25 8.72
C GLU A 81 -7.83 -7.41 10.00
N ARG A 82 -6.95 -8.43 10.07
CA ARG A 82 -6.03 -8.61 11.20
C ARG A 82 -5.06 -7.44 11.33
N PHE A 83 -4.50 -6.94 10.24
CA PHE A 83 -3.67 -5.74 10.24
C PHE A 83 -4.44 -4.50 10.74
N LEU A 84 -5.66 -4.31 10.28
CA LEU A 84 -6.49 -3.16 10.65
C LEU A 84 -6.99 -3.24 12.11
N SER A 85 -7.10 -4.43 12.70
CA SER A 85 -7.46 -4.61 14.10
C SER A 85 -6.37 -4.14 15.07
N VAL A 86 -5.14 -3.94 14.60
CA VAL A 86 -4.04 -3.41 15.39
C VAL A 86 -4.22 -1.89 15.55
N LEU A 87 -4.49 -1.43 16.78
CA LEU A 87 -4.77 -0.02 17.09
C LEU A 87 -3.55 0.76 17.59
N SER A 88 -2.49 0.06 17.99
CA SER A 88 -1.22 0.64 18.42
C SER A 88 -0.09 -0.24 17.95
N THR A 89 1.12 0.30 17.84
CA THR A 89 2.30 -0.49 17.45
C THR A 89 2.40 -1.77 18.29
N LYS A 90 2.55 -2.90 17.62
CA LYS A 90 2.78 -4.21 18.21
C LYS A 90 4.18 -4.67 17.84
N GLU A 91 5.00 -4.88 18.84
CA GLU A 91 6.37 -5.35 18.72
C GLU A 91 6.48 -6.86 18.90
N ASN A 92 7.47 -7.44 18.25
CA ASN A 92 7.86 -8.85 18.39
C ASN A 92 6.71 -9.85 18.20
N VAL A 93 5.77 -9.51 17.30
CA VAL A 93 4.61 -10.33 16.99
C VAL A 93 5.04 -11.63 16.32
N ASN A 94 4.50 -12.76 16.78
CA ASN A 94 4.65 -14.04 16.11
C ASN A 94 3.73 -14.08 14.87
N LEU A 95 4.25 -14.56 13.75
CA LEU A 95 3.49 -14.61 12.50
C LEU A 95 2.28 -15.55 12.54
N GLU A 96 2.26 -16.50 13.47
CA GLU A 96 1.10 -17.39 13.71
C GLU A 96 -0.16 -16.59 14.08
N THR A 97 -0.01 -15.51 14.84
CA THR A 97 -1.13 -14.64 15.21
C THR A 97 -1.73 -13.92 14.00
N LEU A 98 -0.97 -13.85 12.90
CA LEU A 98 -1.41 -13.32 11.61
C LEU A 98 -1.95 -14.41 10.67
N GLY A 99 -1.98 -15.67 11.13
CA GLY A 99 -2.47 -16.80 10.34
C GLY A 99 -1.41 -17.47 9.48
N TYR A 100 -0.13 -17.23 9.76
CA TYR A 100 0.96 -17.98 9.13
C TYR A 100 1.21 -19.28 9.90
N GLU A 101 0.79 -20.41 9.37
CA GLU A 101 0.83 -21.72 10.04
C GLU A 101 2.05 -22.58 9.62
N GLY A 102 3.00 -22.03 8.87
CA GLY A 102 4.17 -22.77 8.40
C GLY A 102 5.20 -23.05 9.50
N GLU A 103 5.96 -24.15 9.37
CA GLU A 103 7.08 -24.47 10.29
C GLU A 103 8.10 -23.33 10.48
N LYS A 104 8.13 -22.38 9.53
CA LYS A 104 9.00 -21.22 9.55
C LYS A 104 8.44 -20.06 10.38
N ALA A 105 7.16 -20.08 10.78
CA ALA A 105 6.48 -18.98 11.47
C ALA A 105 7.23 -18.53 12.74
N HIS A 106 7.69 -19.49 13.55
CA HIS A 106 8.44 -19.22 14.78
C HIS A 106 9.78 -18.55 14.57
N ARG A 107 10.32 -18.58 13.34
CA ARG A 107 11.63 -18.00 13.02
C ARG A 107 11.58 -16.50 12.76
N TYR A 108 10.38 -15.93 12.62
CA TYR A 108 10.21 -14.52 12.29
C TYR A 108 9.58 -13.76 13.45
N LYS A 109 10.06 -12.55 13.65
CA LYS A 109 9.47 -11.55 14.52
C LYS A 109 9.04 -10.36 13.69
N ALA A 110 7.86 -9.82 13.99
CA ALA A 110 7.29 -8.71 13.25
C ALA A 110 7.01 -7.49 14.13
N LEU A 111 7.11 -6.31 13.51
CA LEU A 111 6.53 -5.06 13.99
C LEU A 111 5.33 -4.73 13.11
N LEU A 112 4.20 -4.44 13.74
CA LEU A 112 3.01 -3.91 13.07
C LEU A 112 2.74 -2.53 13.62
N SER A 113 2.81 -1.52 12.77
CA SER A 113 2.51 -0.15 13.17
C SER A 113 1.34 0.39 12.36
N PRO A 114 0.25 0.83 13.01
CA PRO A 114 -0.88 1.47 12.35
C PRO A 114 -0.45 2.82 11.77
N ILE A 115 -0.78 3.07 10.51
CA ILE A 115 -0.55 4.35 9.87
C ILE A 115 -1.82 5.18 10.03
N ASP A 116 -1.85 6.00 11.10
CA ASP A 116 -2.96 6.86 11.44
C ASP A 116 -2.51 8.32 11.41
N ILE A 117 -3.19 9.17 10.65
CA ILE A 117 -2.93 10.61 10.60
C ILE A 117 -4.24 11.37 10.83
N ALA A 118 -4.22 12.30 11.76
CA ALA A 118 -5.38 13.13 12.12
C ALA A 118 -6.66 12.32 12.45
N GLY A 119 -6.49 11.13 13.04
CA GLY A 119 -7.60 10.25 13.40
C GLY A 119 -8.12 9.38 12.24
N GLU A 120 -7.50 9.45 11.08
CA GLU A 120 -7.86 8.60 9.94
C GLU A 120 -6.83 7.49 9.75
N ARG A 121 -7.30 6.23 9.70
CA ARG A 121 -6.49 5.07 9.37
C ARG A 121 -6.21 5.06 7.86
N LEU A 122 -4.94 5.17 7.48
CA LEU A 122 -4.48 5.15 6.10
C LEU A 122 -3.97 3.78 5.67
N GLY A 123 -3.40 3.01 6.61
CA GLY A 123 -2.82 1.72 6.30
C GLY A 123 -2.07 1.08 7.45
N THR A 124 -1.16 0.18 7.13
CA THR A 124 -0.29 -0.51 8.09
C THR A 124 1.14 -0.56 7.56
N LEU A 125 2.09 -0.23 8.42
CA LEU A 125 3.50 -0.51 8.20
C LEU A 125 3.81 -1.88 8.82
N PHE A 126 4.19 -2.84 7.99
CA PHE A 126 4.54 -4.20 8.38
C PHE A 126 6.02 -4.45 8.15
N ILE A 127 6.73 -4.80 9.22
CA ILE A 127 8.18 -5.02 9.22
C ILE A 127 8.45 -6.36 9.84
N TYR A 128 9.34 -7.17 9.24
CA TYR A 128 9.69 -8.46 9.80
C TYR A 128 11.14 -8.82 9.55
N LYS A 129 11.73 -9.55 10.51
CA LYS A 129 13.09 -10.10 10.45
C LYS A 129 13.16 -11.51 11.04
N LYS A 130 14.26 -12.20 10.76
CA LYS A 130 14.49 -13.57 11.21
C LYS A 130 15.24 -13.60 12.54
N GLN A 131 14.74 -14.39 13.49
CA GLN A 131 15.43 -14.81 14.73
C GLN A 131 15.89 -13.73 15.73
N GLN A 132 15.62 -12.45 15.48
CA GLN A 132 16.00 -11.38 16.41
C GLN A 132 14.76 -10.60 16.84
N GLU A 133 14.71 -10.23 18.09
CA GLU A 133 13.71 -9.31 18.61
C GLU A 133 14.05 -7.86 18.26
N TYR A 134 13.03 -7.03 18.17
CA TYR A 134 13.16 -5.60 18.02
C TYR A 134 13.39 -4.96 19.39
N GLU A 135 14.39 -4.11 19.47
CA GLU A 135 14.68 -3.31 20.64
C GLU A 135 13.89 -2.00 20.64
N ILE A 136 13.90 -1.30 21.78
CA ILE A 136 13.20 0.01 21.93
C ILE A 136 13.63 1.00 20.84
N ASP A 137 14.92 1.07 20.51
CA ASP A 137 15.42 1.95 19.46
C ASP A 137 14.81 1.63 18.08
N ASP A 138 14.60 0.33 17.78
CA ASP A 138 13.96 -0.11 16.54
C ASP A 138 12.48 0.29 16.51
N ILE A 139 11.78 0.19 17.64
CA ILE A 139 10.39 0.57 17.80
C ILE A 139 10.23 2.08 17.58
N ILE A 140 11.07 2.91 18.19
CA ILE A 140 11.10 4.36 18.01
C ILE A 140 11.29 4.72 16.52
N LEU A 141 12.23 4.06 15.84
CA LEU A 141 12.51 4.29 14.42
C LEU A 141 11.34 3.82 13.54
N CYS A 142 10.68 2.72 13.90
CA CYS A 142 9.49 2.23 13.24
C CYS A 142 8.34 3.25 13.35
N GLU A 143 8.03 3.75 14.54
CA GLU A 143 6.95 4.71 14.77
C GLU A 143 7.20 6.05 14.08
N TYR A 144 8.46 6.52 14.10
CA TYR A 144 8.82 7.70 13.34
C TYR A 144 8.70 7.47 11.82
N GLY A 145 9.16 6.32 11.33
CA GLY A 145 8.98 5.90 9.95
C GLY A 145 7.51 5.81 9.55
N THR A 146 6.66 5.28 10.43
CA THR A 146 5.21 5.20 10.24
C THR A 146 4.58 6.58 10.06
N THR A 147 5.00 7.56 10.86
CA THR A 147 4.55 8.96 10.72
C THR A 147 4.95 9.54 9.37
N VAL A 148 6.19 9.31 8.92
CA VAL A 148 6.68 9.77 7.61
C VAL A 148 5.89 9.14 6.48
N VAL A 149 5.66 7.82 6.53
CA VAL A 149 4.81 7.10 5.55
C VAL A 149 3.40 7.69 5.52
N GLY A 150 2.80 7.93 6.69
CA GLY A 150 1.45 8.48 6.81
C GLY A 150 1.32 9.87 6.19
N LEU A 151 2.28 10.75 6.42
CA LEU A 151 2.32 12.08 5.80
C LEU A 151 2.42 12.00 4.27
N GLU A 152 3.23 11.09 3.75
CA GLU A 152 3.38 10.87 2.31
C GLU A 152 2.13 10.22 1.69
N MET A 153 1.44 9.31 2.41
CA MET A 153 0.15 8.78 1.97
C MET A 153 -0.90 9.89 1.88
N LEU A 154 -0.98 10.75 2.89
CA LEU A 154 -1.91 11.88 2.91
C LEU A 154 -1.61 12.87 1.77
N ARG A 155 -0.34 13.15 1.52
CA ARG A 155 0.09 13.99 0.40
C ARG A 155 -0.33 13.40 -0.95
N SER A 156 -0.12 12.10 -1.18
CA SER A 156 -0.54 11.40 -2.39
C SER A 156 -2.06 11.52 -2.64
N VAL A 157 -2.87 11.30 -1.60
CA VAL A 157 -4.34 11.41 -1.71
C VAL A 157 -4.75 12.85 -2.06
N ASN A 158 -4.12 13.84 -1.45
CA ASN A 158 -4.40 15.25 -1.73
C ASN A 158 -3.99 15.65 -3.16
N GLU A 159 -2.85 15.17 -3.65
CA GLU A 159 -2.38 15.42 -5.01
C GLU A 159 -3.31 14.78 -6.05
N GLU A 160 -3.73 13.51 -5.84
CA GLU A 160 -4.70 12.84 -6.71
C GLU A 160 -6.04 13.58 -6.75
N SER A 161 -6.56 14.00 -5.60
CA SER A 161 -7.81 14.77 -5.51
C SER A 161 -7.70 16.11 -6.23
N ALA A 162 -6.60 16.84 -6.05
CA ALA A 162 -6.35 18.10 -6.72
C ALA A 162 -6.23 17.93 -8.24
N GLU A 163 -5.59 16.87 -8.70
CA GLU A 163 -5.50 16.55 -10.12
C GLU A 163 -6.86 16.20 -10.72
N GLU A 164 -7.68 15.42 -10.01
CA GLU A 164 -9.03 15.08 -10.45
C GLU A 164 -9.93 16.34 -10.58
N VAL A 165 -9.85 17.24 -9.59
CA VAL A 165 -10.58 18.54 -9.66
C VAL A 165 -10.12 19.35 -10.87
N ARG A 166 -8.80 19.42 -11.15
CA ARG A 166 -8.29 20.11 -12.34
C ARG A 166 -8.78 19.47 -13.63
N LYS A 167 -8.73 18.14 -13.75
CA LYS A 167 -9.23 17.40 -14.93
C LYS A 167 -10.72 17.68 -15.16
N ARG A 168 -11.52 17.62 -14.10
CA ARG A 168 -12.97 17.94 -14.19
C ARG A 168 -13.20 19.38 -14.61
N ALA A 169 -12.43 20.34 -14.10
CA ALA A 169 -12.54 21.76 -14.50
C ALA A 169 -12.20 21.97 -15.98
N VAL A 170 -11.13 21.33 -16.48
CA VAL A 170 -10.74 21.40 -17.89
C VAL A 170 -11.82 20.79 -18.80
N VAL A 171 -12.33 19.60 -18.46
CA VAL A 171 -13.42 18.97 -19.21
C VAL A 171 -14.68 19.84 -19.21
N LYS A 172 -15.07 20.39 -18.04
CA LYS A 172 -16.23 21.28 -17.93
C LYS A 172 -16.04 22.53 -18.79
N SER A 173 -14.86 23.14 -18.78
CA SER A 173 -14.54 24.31 -19.62
C SER A 173 -14.61 23.97 -21.11
N ALA A 174 -14.07 22.83 -21.52
CA ALA A 174 -14.15 22.40 -22.92
C ALA A 174 -15.59 22.16 -23.35
N LEU A 175 -16.39 21.46 -22.54
CA LEU A 175 -17.81 21.23 -22.84
C LEU A 175 -18.64 22.50 -22.91
N SER A 176 -18.31 23.53 -22.13
CA SER A 176 -19.01 24.82 -22.13
C SER A 176 -18.76 25.65 -23.39
N THR A 177 -17.79 25.31 -24.23
CA THR A 177 -17.53 25.95 -25.53
C THR A 177 -18.21 25.30 -26.70
N LEU A 178 -18.82 24.13 -26.49
CA LEU A 178 -19.54 23.39 -27.54
C LEU A 178 -20.93 23.94 -27.79
N SER A 179 -21.36 23.88 -29.03
CA SER A 179 -22.77 24.09 -29.41
C SER A 179 -23.64 22.92 -28.94
N GLN A 180 -24.95 23.13 -28.87
CA GLN A 180 -25.89 22.09 -28.43
C GLN A 180 -25.77 20.81 -29.27
N SER A 181 -25.62 20.94 -30.59
CA SER A 181 -25.50 19.79 -31.50
C SER A 181 -24.20 19.02 -31.33
N GLU A 182 -23.07 19.71 -31.01
CA GLU A 182 -21.81 19.06 -30.72
C GLU A 182 -21.86 18.33 -29.37
N LEU A 183 -22.51 18.91 -28.36
CA LEU A 183 -22.73 18.28 -27.08
C LEU A 183 -23.55 16.99 -27.20
N GLU A 184 -24.67 17.04 -27.96
CA GLU A 184 -25.49 15.85 -28.23
C GLU A 184 -24.72 14.75 -28.96
N ALA A 185 -23.85 15.11 -29.91
CA ALA A 185 -23.02 14.16 -30.62
C ALA A 185 -22.00 13.48 -29.67
N ILE A 186 -21.39 14.24 -28.74
CA ILE A 186 -20.48 13.69 -27.74
C ILE A 186 -21.21 12.74 -26.78
N ILE A 187 -22.39 13.10 -26.30
CA ILE A 187 -23.20 12.24 -25.43
C ILE A 187 -23.51 10.92 -26.15
N HIS A 188 -23.94 10.98 -27.41
CA HIS A 188 -24.22 9.77 -28.19
C HIS A 188 -22.99 8.86 -28.35
N ILE A 189 -21.79 9.44 -28.58
CA ILE A 189 -20.53 8.67 -28.65
C ILE A 189 -20.23 7.98 -27.32
N PHE A 190 -20.38 8.66 -26.18
CA PHE A 190 -20.14 8.08 -24.87
C PHE A 190 -21.14 6.95 -24.54
N ASP A 191 -22.42 7.12 -24.88
CA ASP A 191 -23.42 6.08 -24.67
C ASP A 191 -23.14 4.83 -25.51
N GLU A 192 -22.71 4.99 -26.76
CA GLU A 192 -22.28 3.88 -27.61
C GLU A 192 -21.04 3.17 -27.09
N LEU A 193 -20.00 3.91 -26.60
CA LEU A 193 -18.80 3.37 -26.03
C LEU A 193 -19.06 2.67 -24.69
N GLY A 194 -19.85 3.25 -23.81
CA GLY A 194 -20.27 2.65 -22.54
C GLY A 194 -21.04 1.34 -22.74
N GLY A 195 -21.93 1.29 -23.72
CA GLY A 195 -22.62 0.06 -24.09
C GLY A 195 -21.73 -1.00 -24.74
N MET A 196 -20.55 -0.65 -25.23
CA MET A 196 -19.53 -1.62 -25.70
C MET A 196 -18.72 -2.24 -24.56
N GLU A 197 -18.44 -1.51 -23.49
CA GLU A 197 -17.73 -2.04 -22.33
C GLU A 197 -18.59 -3.04 -21.55
N ASP A 198 -19.85 -2.76 -21.33
CA ASP A 198 -20.81 -3.67 -20.70
C ASP A 198 -20.96 -4.98 -21.50
N ARG A 199 -21.01 -4.88 -22.83
CA ARG A 199 -21.05 -6.06 -23.72
C ARG A 199 -19.75 -6.88 -23.74
N ARG A 200 -18.60 -6.30 -23.37
CA ARG A 200 -17.33 -7.04 -23.21
C ARG A 200 -17.27 -7.78 -21.89
N GLN A 201 -17.74 -7.19 -20.81
CA GLN A 201 -17.82 -7.85 -19.51
C GLN A 201 -18.79 -9.04 -19.54
N ASP A 202 -19.96 -8.91 -20.16
CA ASP A 202 -20.92 -10.00 -20.34
C ASP A 202 -20.38 -11.16 -21.19
N ARG A 203 -19.50 -10.89 -22.17
CA ARG A 203 -18.85 -11.94 -22.95
C ARG A 203 -17.81 -12.73 -22.15
N HIS A 204 -17.06 -12.09 -21.28
CA HIS A 204 -16.12 -12.79 -20.39
C HIS A 204 -16.83 -13.65 -19.36
N TYR A 205 -17.99 -13.22 -18.86
CA TYR A 205 -18.80 -14.01 -17.93
C TYR A 205 -19.41 -15.26 -18.60
N LYS A 206 -19.82 -15.18 -19.86
CA LYS A 206 -20.44 -16.32 -20.61
C LYS A 206 -19.43 -17.34 -21.10
N ILE A 207 -18.16 -17.00 -21.22
CA ILE A 207 -17.09 -17.97 -21.62
C ILE A 207 -16.63 -18.81 -20.44
N GLY A 208 -16.71 -18.30 -19.20
CA GLY A 208 -16.31 -19.02 -17.98
C GLY A 208 -17.26 -20.14 -17.53
N TYR A 209 -18.48 -20.24 -18.05
CA TYR A 209 -19.49 -21.24 -17.61
C TYR A 209 -19.70 -22.41 -18.57
N ARG A 210 -18.86 -22.59 -19.61
CA ARG A 210 -19.02 -23.69 -20.59
C ARG A 210 -17.92 -24.73 -20.56
N GLN A 211 -17.42 -25.15 -19.38
CA GLN A 211 -16.64 -26.38 -19.30
C GLN A 211 -16.75 -27.00 -17.91
N CYS A 212 -17.84 -27.73 -17.66
CA CYS A 212 -17.84 -28.94 -16.84
C CYS A 212 -18.75 -29.95 -17.52
N PRO A 213 -18.22 -30.98 -18.18
CA PRO A 213 -19.02 -32.15 -18.49
C PRO A 213 -19.22 -32.94 -17.20
N ALA A 214 -20.47 -33.24 -16.87
CA ALA A 214 -20.84 -34.26 -15.93
C ALA A 214 -20.39 -35.60 -16.52
N GLU A 215 -19.51 -36.33 -15.86
CA GLU A 215 -19.32 -37.76 -16.06
C GLU A 215 -19.88 -38.52 -14.86
N VAL A 216 -20.64 -39.48 -15.21
CA VAL A 216 -21.39 -40.56 -14.60
C VAL A 216 -20.60 -41.30 -13.50
#